data_b1888afa45894bc132561961c6c731b9
#
_entry.id   b1888afa45894bc132561961c6c731b9
#
_cell.length_a   1.000
_cell.length_b   1.000
_cell.length_c   1.000
_cell.angle_alpha   90.00
_cell.angle_beta   90.00
_cell.angle_gamma   90.00
#
_symmetry.space_group_name_H-M   'P 1'
#
loop_
_entity.id
_entity.type
_entity.pdbx_description
1 polymer ?
#
loop_
_entity_poly.entity_id
_entity_poly.type
_entity_poly.pdbx_seq_one_letter_code
_entity_poly.pdbx_strand_id
1 'polypeptide(L)'
;MGGKSGWQALESNPETINPFLKKIGVSGVECVDVYSFEDDLLQFLPQPQLALILCFPSSEAREFLSKQYEEVEKNGTKPEGVFFMNQNEDIGNACGTFALFHSLANLEDRLNLGKGKFFKWFEKAKLVKEDERSDLLSEDTDLAEAHDETAEDGDTEQSDQVDFHFITYVNKNGKLYEIDSCAPFPRPLGATSDSSLVKDASVAIKELMENVQNLSFSAMALIGK
;
A
#
# COMPACT_ATOMS: atom_id res chain seq x y z
N MET A 1 -19.87 26.09 -7.45
CA MET A 1 -19.10 25.32 -6.47
C MET A 1 -18.78 24.01 -7.19
N GLY A 2 -17.56 23.88 -7.74
CA GLY A 2 -17.14 22.66 -8.41
C GLY A 2 -17.01 21.57 -7.34
N GLY A 3 -17.70 20.44 -7.52
CA GLY A 3 -17.45 19.27 -6.73
C GLY A 3 -15.97 18.91 -6.88
N LYS A 4 -15.25 18.65 -5.78
CA LYS A 4 -13.90 18.10 -5.84
C LYS A 4 -14.01 16.78 -6.61
N SER A 5 -13.34 16.68 -7.75
CA SER A 5 -13.04 15.37 -8.32
C SER A 5 -12.35 14.57 -7.21
N GLY A 6 -12.66 13.27 -7.08
CA GLY A 6 -12.00 12.42 -6.10
C GLY A 6 -10.47 12.48 -6.22
N TRP A 7 -9.75 11.92 -5.27
CA TRP A 7 -8.29 11.88 -5.26
C TRP A 7 -7.75 11.27 -6.57
N GLN A 8 -6.70 11.87 -7.10
CA GLN A 8 -6.06 11.41 -8.33
C GLN A 8 -5.17 10.20 -8.08
N ALA A 9 -4.83 9.44 -9.12
CA ALA A 9 -3.93 8.31 -8.98
C ALA A 9 -2.49 8.79 -8.72
N LEU A 10 -1.83 8.17 -7.73
CA LEU A 10 -0.39 8.34 -7.55
C LEU A 10 0.38 7.49 -8.57
N GLU A 11 1.54 7.95 -8.97
CA GLU A 11 2.48 7.19 -9.76
C GLU A 11 3.27 6.21 -8.89
N SER A 12 3.50 4.98 -9.39
CA SER A 12 4.37 4.00 -8.74
C SER A 12 5.85 4.31 -9.01
N ASN A 13 6.33 5.36 -8.37
CA ASN A 13 7.65 5.94 -8.59
C ASN A 13 8.26 6.43 -7.27
N PRO A 14 9.44 5.93 -6.85
CA PRO A 14 10.12 6.41 -5.64
C PRO A 14 10.42 7.91 -5.66
N GLU A 15 10.65 8.51 -6.83
CA GLU A 15 10.90 9.94 -6.96
C GLU A 15 9.67 10.79 -6.60
N THR A 16 8.47 10.22 -6.72
CA THR A 16 7.20 10.85 -6.32
C THR A 16 6.85 10.50 -4.88
N ILE A 17 6.99 9.23 -4.47
CA ILE A 17 6.59 8.75 -3.14
C ILE A 17 7.53 9.26 -2.03
N ASN A 18 8.83 9.39 -2.27
CA ASN A 18 9.77 9.89 -1.25
C ASN A 18 9.54 11.36 -0.87
N PRO A 19 9.26 12.29 -1.79
CA PRO A 19 8.77 13.63 -1.46
C PRO A 19 7.43 13.60 -0.70
N PHE A 20 6.49 12.73 -1.09
CA PHE A 20 5.21 12.59 -0.39
C PHE A 20 5.39 12.20 1.08
N LEU A 21 6.25 11.20 1.38
CA LEU A 21 6.60 10.83 2.76
C LEU A 21 7.07 12.04 3.58
N LYS A 22 7.91 12.90 2.99
CA LYS A 22 8.38 14.13 3.63
C LYS A 22 7.25 15.15 3.83
N LYS A 23 6.40 15.36 2.82
CA LYS A 23 5.23 16.28 2.88
C LYS A 23 4.28 15.89 4.01
N ILE A 24 4.04 14.59 4.23
CA ILE A 24 3.18 14.09 5.31
C ILE A 24 3.90 13.95 6.66
N GLY A 25 5.19 14.30 6.71
CA GLY A 25 6.00 14.37 7.93
C GLY A 25 6.50 13.02 8.45
N VAL A 26 6.70 12.05 7.56
CA VAL A 26 7.31 10.75 7.86
C VAL A 26 8.81 10.80 7.54
N SER A 27 9.62 10.20 8.41
CA SER A 27 11.06 10.08 8.27
C SER A 27 11.55 8.70 8.71
N GLY A 28 12.82 8.38 8.42
CA GLY A 28 13.42 7.10 8.78
C GLY A 28 13.06 5.96 7.83
N VAL A 29 12.38 6.27 6.72
CA VAL A 29 12.03 5.34 5.65
C VAL A 29 12.28 5.94 4.29
N GLU A 30 12.45 5.09 3.29
CA GLU A 30 12.60 5.45 1.89
C GLU A 30 11.98 4.38 1.00
N CYS A 31 11.34 4.79 -0.10
CA CYS A 31 10.93 3.90 -1.17
C CYS A 31 12.09 3.72 -2.16
N VAL A 32 12.29 2.49 -2.62
CA VAL A 32 13.22 2.12 -3.69
C VAL A 32 12.53 1.17 -4.66
N ASP A 33 12.92 1.21 -5.94
CA ASP A 33 12.36 0.30 -6.94
C ASP A 33 12.75 -1.15 -6.69
N VAL A 34 11.84 -2.06 -7.00
CA VAL A 34 12.08 -3.50 -7.08
C VAL A 34 11.97 -3.92 -8.54
N TYR A 35 13.10 -3.99 -9.23
CA TYR A 35 13.15 -4.28 -10.67
C TYR A 35 12.91 -5.75 -11.04
N SER A 36 13.04 -6.65 -10.08
CA SER A 36 12.85 -8.10 -10.31
C SER A 36 12.56 -8.82 -9.01
N PHE A 37 11.83 -9.93 -9.10
CA PHE A 37 11.60 -10.88 -8.01
C PHE A 37 12.46 -12.13 -8.10
N GLU A 38 13.53 -12.12 -8.92
CA GLU A 38 14.50 -13.21 -8.97
C GLU A 38 15.48 -13.14 -7.78
N ASP A 39 15.77 -14.27 -7.18
CA ASP A 39 16.55 -14.37 -5.94
C ASP A 39 17.94 -13.73 -6.01
N ASP A 40 18.60 -13.83 -7.16
CA ASP A 40 19.92 -13.24 -7.43
C ASP A 40 19.90 -11.71 -7.51
N LEU A 41 18.73 -11.10 -7.80
CA LEU A 41 18.54 -9.65 -7.82
C LEU A 41 18.00 -9.13 -6.49
N LEU A 42 17.13 -9.89 -5.81
CA LEU A 42 16.59 -9.50 -4.51
C LEU A 42 17.65 -9.33 -3.41
N GLN A 43 18.78 -10.03 -3.52
CA GLN A 43 19.90 -9.88 -2.57
C GLN A 43 20.53 -8.48 -2.55
N PHE A 44 20.33 -7.69 -3.61
CA PHE A 44 20.85 -6.31 -3.69
C PHE A 44 19.89 -5.26 -3.12
N LEU A 45 18.65 -5.64 -2.76
CA LEU A 45 17.75 -4.71 -2.10
C LEU A 45 18.27 -4.31 -0.73
N PRO A 46 18.26 -3.00 -0.41
CA PRO A 46 18.67 -2.51 0.89
C PRO A 46 17.87 -3.13 2.05
N GLN A 47 18.48 -3.17 3.22
CA GLN A 47 17.90 -3.71 4.45
C GLN A 47 17.80 -2.60 5.51
N PRO A 48 16.84 -2.66 6.44
CA PRO A 48 15.74 -3.63 6.53
C PRO A 48 14.64 -3.36 5.51
N GLN A 49 14.00 -4.43 5.00
CA GLN A 49 12.80 -4.33 4.16
C GLN A 49 11.58 -4.25 5.08
N LEU A 50 10.85 -3.15 5.02
CA LEU A 50 9.76 -2.84 5.95
C LEU A 50 8.38 -3.14 5.39
N ALA A 51 8.20 -2.87 4.09
CA ALA A 51 6.99 -3.19 3.33
C ALA A 51 7.33 -3.31 1.84
N LEU A 52 6.43 -3.89 1.07
CA LEU A 52 6.47 -3.90 -0.39
C LEU A 52 5.15 -3.37 -0.92
N ILE A 53 5.19 -2.37 -1.78
CA ILE A 53 4.02 -1.80 -2.46
C ILE A 53 4.05 -2.30 -3.91
N LEU A 54 2.95 -2.92 -4.35
CA LEU A 54 2.77 -3.45 -5.70
C LEU A 54 1.69 -2.68 -6.42
N CYS A 55 1.97 -2.27 -7.66
CA CYS A 55 1.01 -1.70 -8.60
C CYS A 55 0.81 -2.67 -9.78
N PHE A 56 -0.43 -2.97 -10.14
CA PHE A 56 -0.75 -3.98 -11.14
C PHE A 56 -2.09 -3.68 -11.85
N PRO A 57 -2.35 -4.27 -13.06
CA PRO A 57 -3.62 -4.13 -13.77
C PRO A 57 -4.78 -4.76 -12.99
N SER A 58 -5.74 -3.96 -12.56
CA SER A 58 -6.78 -4.36 -11.61
C SER A 58 -7.89 -5.20 -12.25
N SER A 59 -8.28 -4.90 -13.48
CA SER A 59 -9.40 -5.56 -14.16
C SER A 59 -9.16 -7.06 -14.36
N GLU A 60 -7.92 -7.44 -14.72
CA GLU A 60 -7.54 -8.84 -14.94
C GLU A 60 -7.28 -9.60 -13.63
N ALA A 61 -6.77 -8.90 -12.60
CA ALA A 61 -6.39 -9.49 -11.32
C ALA A 61 -7.58 -9.77 -10.38
N ARG A 62 -8.68 -9.03 -10.55
CA ARG A 62 -9.82 -9.02 -9.61
C ARG A 62 -10.40 -10.40 -9.31
N GLU A 63 -10.64 -11.21 -10.33
CA GLU A 63 -11.24 -12.55 -10.15
C GLU A 63 -10.29 -13.49 -9.41
N PHE A 64 -8.99 -13.44 -9.73
CA PHE A 64 -7.97 -14.24 -9.06
C PHE A 64 -7.88 -13.87 -7.58
N LEU A 65 -7.73 -12.58 -7.26
CA LEU A 65 -7.63 -12.11 -5.88
C LEU A 65 -8.88 -12.42 -5.06
N SER A 66 -10.09 -12.23 -5.63
CA SER A 66 -11.34 -12.57 -4.96
C SER A 66 -11.37 -14.03 -4.49
N LYS A 67 -10.94 -14.97 -5.33
CA LYS A 67 -10.86 -16.39 -4.98
C LYS A 67 -9.89 -16.64 -3.81
N GLN A 68 -8.76 -15.95 -3.80
CA GLN A 68 -7.77 -16.07 -2.73
C GLN A 68 -8.35 -15.61 -1.38
N TYR A 69 -9.10 -14.51 -1.35
CA TYR A 69 -9.77 -14.02 -0.14
C TYR A 69 -10.89 -14.96 0.33
N GLU A 70 -11.71 -15.50 -0.59
CA GLU A 70 -12.74 -16.49 -0.27
C GLU A 70 -12.16 -17.77 0.38
N GLU A 71 -11.00 -18.23 -0.07
CA GLU A 71 -10.34 -19.39 0.53
C GLU A 71 -9.89 -19.13 1.97
N VAL A 72 -9.33 -17.95 2.24
CA VAL A 72 -8.93 -17.56 3.59
C VAL A 72 -10.15 -17.44 4.50
N GLU A 73 -11.25 -16.86 4.04
CA GLU A 73 -12.50 -16.74 4.79
C GLU A 73 -13.08 -18.11 5.15
N LYS A 74 -13.11 -19.06 4.21
CA LYS A 74 -13.55 -20.45 4.45
C LYS A 74 -12.70 -21.15 5.51
N ASN A 75 -11.41 -20.86 5.57
CA ASN A 75 -10.49 -21.41 6.55
C ASN A 75 -10.61 -20.75 7.94
N GLY A 76 -11.42 -19.71 8.08
CA GLY A 76 -11.69 -19.02 9.35
C GLY A 76 -10.49 -18.28 9.96
N THR A 77 -9.43 -18.05 9.20
CA THR A 77 -8.26 -17.30 9.67
C THR A 77 -8.56 -15.81 9.65
N LYS A 78 -8.58 -15.19 10.83
CA LYS A 78 -8.72 -13.72 10.94
C LYS A 78 -7.36 -13.10 11.20
N PRO A 79 -7.03 -11.97 10.53
CA PRO A 79 -5.83 -11.20 10.86
C PRO A 79 -5.99 -10.59 12.25
N GLU A 80 -4.92 -10.60 13.05
CA GLU A 80 -4.89 -9.99 14.37
C GLU A 80 -3.82 -8.90 14.42
N GLY A 81 -4.18 -7.74 14.96
CA GLY A 81 -3.24 -6.64 15.20
C GLY A 81 -2.73 -5.95 13.94
N VAL A 82 -3.36 -6.16 12.79
CA VAL A 82 -3.03 -5.50 11.53
C VAL A 82 -3.92 -4.28 11.36
N PHE A 83 -3.32 -3.10 11.16
CA PHE A 83 -4.08 -1.90 10.80
C PHE A 83 -4.61 -2.05 9.38
N PHE A 84 -5.91 -1.85 9.23
CA PHE A 84 -6.63 -1.96 7.97
C PHE A 84 -7.72 -0.91 7.85
N MET A 85 -8.00 -0.46 6.63
CA MET A 85 -9.13 0.39 6.26
C MET A 85 -9.55 0.08 4.84
N ASN A 86 -10.86 0.03 4.58
CA ASN A 86 -11.38 -0.06 3.23
C ASN A 86 -11.38 1.31 2.57
N GLN A 87 -11.10 1.34 1.27
CA GLN A 87 -11.29 2.53 0.46
C GLN A 87 -12.78 2.71 0.18
N ASN A 88 -13.35 3.87 0.55
CA ASN A 88 -14.71 4.19 0.15
C ASN A 88 -14.73 4.69 -1.31
N GLU A 89 -15.89 4.53 -1.97
CA GLU A 89 -16.04 4.85 -3.39
C GLU A 89 -15.89 6.35 -3.67
N ASP A 90 -16.17 7.21 -2.69
CA ASP A 90 -16.18 8.67 -2.85
C ASP A 90 -14.76 9.28 -2.88
N ILE A 91 -13.74 8.57 -2.37
CA ILE A 91 -12.39 9.08 -2.30
C ILE A 91 -11.64 9.06 -3.65
N GLY A 92 -12.15 8.32 -4.64
CA GLY A 92 -11.55 8.25 -5.98
C GLY A 92 -10.32 7.33 -6.06
N ASN A 93 -9.29 7.72 -6.83
CA ASN A 93 -8.11 6.90 -7.16
C ASN A 93 -7.03 6.96 -6.06
N ALA A 94 -7.39 6.81 -4.81
CA ALA A 94 -6.48 6.94 -3.66
C ALA A 94 -5.72 5.64 -3.28
N CYS A 95 -5.87 4.54 -4.03
CA CYS A 95 -5.30 3.22 -3.66
C CYS A 95 -3.79 3.26 -3.38
N GLY A 96 -3.02 4.10 -4.07
CA GLY A 96 -1.59 4.30 -3.79
C GLY A 96 -1.34 4.89 -2.40
N THR A 97 -2.13 5.89 -1.98
CA THR A 97 -2.07 6.44 -0.61
C THR A 97 -2.54 5.41 0.42
N PHE A 98 -3.59 4.64 0.13
CA PHE A 98 -4.03 3.56 1.02
C PHE A 98 -2.94 2.51 1.22
N ALA A 99 -2.28 2.05 0.16
CA ALA A 99 -1.17 1.10 0.25
C ALA A 99 0.00 1.65 1.08
N LEU A 100 0.39 2.92 0.86
CA LEU A 100 1.42 3.58 1.65
C LEU A 100 1.01 3.73 3.12
N PHE A 101 -0.23 4.14 3.41
CA PHE A 101 -0.72 4.34 4.78
C PHE A 101 -0.89 3.02 5.53
N HIS A 102 -1.34 1.95 4.86
CA HIS A 102 -1.31 0.60 5.42
C HIS A 102 0.11 0.16 5.78
N SER A 103 1.09 0.44 4.90
CA SER A 103 2.49 0.14 5.17
C SER A 103 2.97 0.87 6.43
N LEU A 104 2.81 2.18 6.48
CA LEU A 104 3.29 3.02 7.59
C LEU A 104 2.59 2.69 8.92
N ALA A 105 1.26 2.54 8.91
CA ALA A 105 0.47 2.28 10.10
C ALA A 105 0.85 0.94 10.77
N ASN A 106 1.20 -0.08 9.98
CA ASN A 106 1.64 -1.36 10.49
C ASN A 106 3.10 -1.38 10.97
N LEU A 107 3.82 -0.27 10.81
CA LEU A 107 5.20 -0.06 11.28
C LEU A 107 5.28 0.81 12.55
N GLU A 108 4.15 1.21 13.16
CA GLU A 108 4.11 2.08 14.34
C GLU A 108 5.03 1.59 15.48
N ASP A 109 5.03 0.28 15.73
CA ASP A 109 5.82 -0.34 16.79
C ASP A 109 7.33 -0.37 16.49
N ARG A 110 7.73 -0.03 15.27
CA ARG A 110 9.07 -0.23 14.73
C ARG A 110 9.75 1.05 14.28
N LEU A 111 8.97 2.07 13.95
CA LEU A 111 9.43 3.34 13.41
C LEU A 111 8.88 4.50 14.22
N ASN A 112 9.69 5.53 14.33
CA ASN A 112 9.20 6.83 14.77
C ASN A 112 8.53 7.52 13.58
N LEU A 113 7.20 7.45 13.51
CA LEU A 113 6.41 8.05 12.43
C LEU A 113 6.39 9.60 12.47
N GLY A 114 7.13 10.22 13.40
CA GLY A 114 7.18 11.66 13.56
C GLY A 114 5.91 12.23 14.20
N LYS A 115 5.67 13.53 13.94
CA LYS A 115 4.48 14.26 14.43
C LYS A 115 3.78 15.04 13.30
N GLY A 116 3.99 14.61 12.05
CA GLY A 116 3.47 15.26 10.85
C GLY A 116 1.99 14.99 10.60
N LYS A 117 1.57 15.29 9.37
CA LYS A 117 0.18 15.15 8.92
C LYS A 117 -0.29 13.69 9.06
N PHE A 118 0.52 12.71 8.59
CA PHE A 118 0.21 11.29 8.71
C PHE A 118 -0.01 10.86 10.17
N PHE A 119 0.90 11.21 11.08
CA PHE A 119 0.79 10.82 12.49
C PHE A 119 -0.49 11.37 13.14
N LYS A 120 -0.83 12.66 12.88
CA LYS A 120 -2.03 13.29 13.44
C LYS A 120 -3.32 12.60 12.98
N TRP A 121 -3.38 12.22 11.72
CA TRP A 121 -4.49 11.44 11.18
C TRP A 121 -4.52 10.04 11.78
N PHE A 122 -3.39 9.35 11.81
CA PHE A 122 -3.26 7.98 12.29
C PHE A 122 -3.68 7.82 13.75
N GLU A 123 -3.31 8.77 14.63
CA GLU A 123 -3.76 8.79 16.02
C GLU A 123 -5.30 8.84 16.17
N LYS A 124 -5.98 9.54 15.28
CA LYS A 124 -7.45 9.55 15.22
C LYS A 124 -7.99 8.23 14.65
N ALA A 125 -7.38 7.74 13.54
CA ALA A 125 -7.81 6.54 12.85
C ALA A 125 -7.71 5.28 13.71
N LYS A 126 -6.77 5.22 14.67
CA LYS A 126 -6.69 4.12 15.65
C LYS A 126 -7.88 4.05 16.60
N LEU A 127 -8.60 5.15 16.82
CA LEU A 127 -9.69 5.25 17.80
C LEU A 127 -11.06 4.93 17.21
N VAL A 128 -11.16 4.81 15.90
CA VAL A 128 -12.40 4.52 15.19
C VAL A 128 -12.38 3.13 14.56
N LYS A 129 -13.54 2.67 14.10
CA LYS A 129 -13.68 1.39 13.42
C LYS A 129 -13.06 1.43 12.02
N GLU A 130 -12.79 0.26 11.46
CA GLU A 130 -12.14 0.10 10.15
C GLU A 130 -12.89 0.81 9.02
N ASP A 131 -14.22 0.74 9.02
CA ASP A 131 -15.12 1.37 8.05
C ASP A 131 -15.18 2.90 8.17
N GLU A 132 -14.86 3.47 9.34
CA GLU A 132 -14.86 4.91 9.57
C GLU A 132 -13.49 5.57 9.24
N ARG A 133 -12.42 4.79 9.08
CA ARG A 133 -11.05 5.30 8.86
C ARG A 133 -10.89 5.99 7.51
N SER A 134 -11.57 5.50 6.49
CA SER A 134 -11.55 6.07 5.15
C SER A 134 -12.23 7.44 5.12
N ASP A 135 -13.32 7.61 5.86
CA ASP A 135 -14.02 8.89 5.97
C ASP A 135 -13.12 9.94 6.64
N LEU A 136 -12.44 9.55 7.73
CA LEU A 136 -11.46 10.43 8.37
C LEU A 136 -10.33 10.84 7.43
N LEU A 137 -9.93 9.98 6.49
CA LEU A 137 -8.91 10.30 5.50
C LEU A 137 -9.45 11.27 4.45
N SER A 138 -10.66 11.02 3.94
CA SER A 138 -11.29 11.88 2.93
C SER A 138 -11.61 13.29 3.43
N GLU A 139 -11.84 13.43 4.74
CA GLU A 139 -12.11 14.72 5.41
C GLU A 139 -10.84 15.47 5.80
N ASP A 140 -9.66 14.84 5.77
CA ASP A 140 -8.38 15.46 6.15
C ASP A 140 -7.83 16.30 5.01
N THR A 141 -8.11 17.62 5.06
CA THR A 141 -7.72 18.57 4.02
C THR A 141 -6.20 18.70 3.87
N ASP A 142 -5.45 18.57 4.96
CA ASP A 142 -3.98 18.65 4.94
C ASP A 142 -3.35 17.47 4.19
N LEU A 143 -3.93 16.27 4.34
CA LEU A 143 -3.50 15.08 3.63
C LEU A 143 -3.98 15.07 2.18
N ALA A 144 -5.20 15.54 1.91
CA ALA A 144 -5.72 15.70 0.57
C ALA A 144 -4.85 16.66 -0.26
N GLU A 145 -4.47 17.81 0.28
CA GLU A 145 -3.57 18.76 -0.38
C GLU A 145 -2.20 18.14 -0.67
N ALA A 146 -1.60 17.43 0.31
CA ALA A 146 -0.31 16.77 0.12
C ALA A 146 -0.37 15.66 -0.93
N HIS A 147 -1.50 14.96 -1.03
CA HIS A 147 -1.74 13.96 -2.06
C HIS A 147 -1.89 14.59 -3.45
N ASP A 148 -2.75 15.61 -3.58
CA ASP A 148 -3.00 16.29 -4.86
C ASP A 148 -1.70 16.87 -5.44
N GLU A 149 -0.92 17.59 -4.63
CA GLU A 149 0.40 18.09 -5.02
C GLU A 149 1.36 16.95 -5.48
N THR A 150 1.27 15.78 -4.84
CA THR A 150 2.12 14.63 -5.18
C THR A 150 1.67 13.97 -6.49
N ALA A 151 0.36 13.89 -6.72
CA ALA A 151 -0.19 13.37 -7.97
C ALA A 151 0.12 14.27 -9.17
N GLU A 152 0.18 15.60 -8.95
CA GLU A 152 0.58 16.57 -9.98
C GLU A 152 2.09 16.55 -10.29
N ASP A 153 2.93 16.17 -9.32
CA ASP A 153 4.39 16.06 -9.50
C ASP A 153 4.81 14.81 -10.34
N GLY A 154 3.90 13.88 -10.65
CA GLY A 154 4.16 12.69 -11.46
C GLY A 154 4.32 13.01 -12.95
N ASP A 155 5.09 12.20 -13.66
CA ASP A 155 5.32 12.34 -15.13
C ASP A 155 4.19 11.73 -15.96
N THR A 156 3.31 10.92 -15.38
CA THR A 156 2.20 10.25 -16.05
C THR A 156 0.99 11.19 -16.18
N GLU A 157 0.45 11.33 -17.39
CA GLU A 157 -0.78 12.09 -17.60
C GLU A 157 -1.93 11.54 -16.76
N GLN A 158 -2.61 12.41 -16.03
CA GLN A 158 -3.76 12.04 -15.22
C GLN A 158 -4.93 11.58 -16.11
N SER A 159 -5.57 10.49 -15.73
CA SER A 159 -6.71 9.91 -16.44
C SER A 159 -7.80 9.49 -15.45
N ASP A 160 -9.06 9.75 -15.82
CA ASP A 160 -10.21 9.26 -15.06
C ASP A 160 -10.41 7.73 -15.22
N GLN A 161 -9.76 7.12 -16.23
CA GLN A 161 -9.80 5.67 -16.50
C GLN A 161 -8.46 5.03 -16.14
N VAL A 162 -8.24 4.83 -14.84
CA VAL A 162 -7.04 4.14 -14.36
C VAL A 162 -7.39 2.67 -14.11
N ASP A 163 -6.79 1.76 -14.87
CA ASP A 163 -6.91 0.31 -14.68
C ASP A 163 -5.74 -0.27 -13.87
N PHE A 164 -5.15 0.53 -12.99
CA PHE A 164 -4.10 0.08 -12.07
C PHE A 164 -4.57 0.18 -10.63
N HIS A 165 -4.12 -0.76 -9.83
CA HIS A 165 -4.44 -0.83 -8.42
C HIS A 165 -3.17 -1.07 -7.58
N PHE A 166 -3.16 -0.49 -6.38
CA PHE A 166 -2.07 -0.63 -5.43
C PHE A 166 -2.48 -1.49 -4.24
N ILE A 167 -1.64 -2.46 -3.90
CA ILE A 167 -1.71 -3.22 -2.66
C ILE A 167 -0.37 -3.16 -1.94
N THR A 168 -0.34 -3.55 -0.67
CA THR A 168 0.91 -3.62 0.08
C THR A 168 1.08 -4.94 0.81
N TYR A 169 2.34 -5.33 1.01
CA TYR A 169 2.77 -6.48 1.80
C TYR A 169 3.56 -5.98 3.00
N VAL A 170 3.18 -6.40 4.19
CA VAL A 170 3.79 -5.95 5.44
C VAL A 170 4.17 -7.11 6.34
N ASN A 171 5.25 -6.92 7.12
CA ASN A 171 5.59 -7.81 8.22
C ASN A 171 4.94 -7.29 9.52
N LYS A 172 3.99 -8.04 10.06
CA LYS A 172 3.45 -7.77 11.40
C LYS A 172 3.76 -8.97 12.31
N ASN A 173 4.63 -8.75 13.29
CA ASN A 173 5.04 -9.76 14.27
C ASN A 173 5.56 -11.09 13.64
N GLY A 174 6.35 -10.99 12.58
CA GLY A 174 6.92 -12.15 11.89
C GLY A 174 5.96 -12.88 10.95
N LYS A 175 4.79 -12.31 10.68
CA LYS A 175 3.83 -12.79 9.69
C LYS A 175 3.71 -11.80 8.54
N LEU A 176 3.70 -12.34 7.33
CA LEU A 176 3.46 -11.59 6.11
C LEU A 176 1.96 -11.44 5.88
N TYR A 177 1.53 -10.21 5.65
CA TYR A 177 0.16 -9.90 5.25
C TYR A 177 0.16 -9.13 3.93
N GLU A 178 -0.74 -9.52 3.03
CA GLU A 178 -1.17 -8.70 1.90
C GLU A 178 -2.33 -7.83 2.35
N ILE A 179 -2.28 -6.55 2.05
CA ILE A 179 -3.32 -5.57 2.41
C ILE A 179 -3.76 -4.85 1.15
N ASP A 180 -5.01 -5.07 0.78
CA ASP A 180 -5.71 -4.44 -0.32
C ASP A 180 -6.89 -3.64 0.23
N SER A 181 -6.92 -2.33 -0.04
CA SER A 181 -7.99 -1.45 0.43
C SER A 181 -9.38 -1.78 -0.15
N CYS A 182 -9.44 -2.56 -1.23
CA CYS A 182 -10.68 -3.04 -1.84
C CYS A 182 -11.10 -4.44 -1.36
N ALA A 183 -10.24 -5.11 -0.56
CA ALA A 183 -10.52 -6.45 -0.02
C ALA A 183 -11.27 -6.38 1.32
N PRO A 184 -11.89 -7.48 1.77
CA PRO A 184 -12.65 -7.49 3.02
C PRO A 184 -11.80 -7.49 4.29
N PHE A 185 -10.51 -7.88 4.21
CA PHE A 185 -9.58 -7.97 5.35
C PHE A 185 -8.13 -8.18 4.85
N PRO A 186 -7.10 -7.95 5.69
CA PRO A 186 -5.71 -8.31 5.35
C PRO A 186 -5.52 -9.82 5.20
N ARG A 187 -4.94 -10.27 4.08
CA ARG A 187 -4.72 -11.69 3.78
C ARG A 187 -3.40 -12.18 4.38
N PRO A 188 -3.39 -13.18 5.29
CA PRO A 188 -2.16 -13.77 5.81
C PRO A 188 -1.51 -14.67 4.76
N LEU A 189 -0.20 -14.54 4.57
CA LEU A 189 0.58 -15.30 3.57
C LEU A 189 1.62 -16.25 4.17
N GLY A 190 1.88 -16.17 5.49
CA GLY A 190 2.84 -17.03 6.16
C GLY A 190 3.86 -16.29 7.00
N ALA A 191 5.00 -16.92 7.28
CA ALA A 191 6.08 -16.31 8.04
C ALA A 191 6.93 -15.39 7.16
N THR A 192 7.51 -14.34 7.77
CA THR A 192 8.45 -13.44 7.11
C THR A 192 9.39 -12.77 8.11
N SER A 193 10.39 -12.05 7.59
CA SER A 193 11.31 -11.22 8.36
C SER A 193 11.71 -9.97 7.56
N ASP A 194 12.35 -9.01 8.21
CA ASP A 194 12.82 -7.78 7.54
C ASP A 194 13.91 -8.01 6.50
N SER A 195 14.55 -9.16 6.54
CA SER A 195 15.56 -9.56 5.55
C SER A 195 15.00 -10.41 4.42
N SER A 196 13.74 -10.85 4.50
CA SER A 196 13.14 -11.75 3.53
C SER A 196 11.76 -11.28 3.00
N LEU A 197 11.23 -10.15 3.51
CA LEU A 197 9.88 -9.70 3.23
C LEU A 197 9.56 -9.66 1.72
N VAL A 198 10.42 -9.05 0.91
CA VAL A 198 10.19 -8.94 -0.54
C VAL A 198 10.27 -10.31 -1.20
N LYS A 199 11.20 -11.17 -0.78
CA LYS A 199 11.30 -12.55 -1.26
C LYS A 199 10.05 -13.37 -0.89
N ASP A 200 9.60 -13.28 0.36
CA ASP A 200 8.43 -14.01 0.83
C ASP A 200 7.15 -13.53 0.11
N ALA A 201 6.99 -12.21 -0.07
CA ALA A 201 5.89 -11.62 -0.83
C ALA A 201 5.93 -12.01 -2.32
N SER A 202 7.12 -12.19 -2.89
CA SER A 202 7.28 -12.52 -4.32
C SER A 202 6.60 -13.82 -4.72
N VAL A 203 6.36 -14.74 -3.77
CA VAL A 203 5.64 -15.99 -4.03
C VAL A 203 4.19 -15.70 -4.47
N ALA A 204 3.47 -14.89 -3.69
CA ALA A 204 2.10 -14.51 -4.02
C ALA A 204 2.05 -13.59 -5.26
N ILE A 205 3.06 -12.73 -5.44
CA ILE A 205 3.14 -11.83 -6.60
C ILE A 205 3.38 -12.61 -7.89
N LYS A 206 4.28 -13.60 -7.90
CA LYS A 206 4.51 -14.47 -9.06
C LYS A 206 3.26 -15.25 -9.43
N GLU A 207 2.51 -15.76 -8.42
CA GLU A 207 1.23 -16.42 -8.65
C GLU A 207 0.19 -15.45 -9.25
N LEU A 208 0.13 -14.21 -8.78
CA LEU A 208 -0.72 -13.17 -9.38
C LEU A 208 -0.31 -12.89 -10.83
N MET A 209 0.98 -12.69 -11.10
CA MET A 209 1.50 -12.41 -12.45
C MET A 209 1.21 -13.56 -13.44
N GLU A 210 1.23 -14.82 -12.99
CA GLU A 210 0.89 -16.00 -13.82
C GLU A 210 -0.60 -16.02 -14.22
N ASN A 211 -1.48 -15.37 -13.45
CA ASN A 211 -2.92 -15.32 -13.67
C ASN A 211 -3.40 -14.04 -14.38
N VAL A 212 -2.49 -13.13 -14.71
CA VAL A 212 -2.76 -11.86 -15.41
C VAL A 212 -1.99 -11.85 -16.72
N GLN A 213 -2.66 -11.55 -17.84
CA GLN A 213 -2.02 -11.52 -19.17
C GLN A 213 -1.18 -10.26 -19.37
N ASN A 214 -1.57 -9.16 -18.73
CA ASN A 214 -0.86 -7.89 -18.80
C ASN A 214 0.33 -7.90 -17.84
N LEU A 215 1.55 -7.72 -18.37
CA LEU A 215 2.79 -7.74 -17.60
C LEU A 215 3.20 -6.35 -17.04
N SER A 216 2.31 -5.37 -17.05
CA SER A 216 2.56 -4.02 -16.52
C SER A 216 2.49 -4.01 -14.99
N PHE A 217 3.47 -4.62 -14.34
CA PHE A 217 3.64 -4.61 -12.89
C PHE A 217 4.77 -3.64 -12.50
N SER A 218 4.55 -2.91 -11.43
CA SER A 218 5.57 -2.07 -10.80
C SER A 218 5.59 -2.34 -9.30
N ALA A 219 6.77 -2.36 -8.70
CA ALA A 219 6.91 -2.62 -7.27
C ALA A 219 7.95 -1.70 -6.63
N MET A 220 7.65 -1.25 -5.42
CA MET A 220 8.54 -0.43 -4.59
C MET A 220 8.68 -1.07 -3.21
N ALA A 221 9.91 -1.21 -2.72
CA ALA A 221 10.16 -1.59 -1.33
C ALA A 221 10.28 -0.34 -0.45
N LEU A 222 9.60 -0.35 0.69
CA LEU A 222 9.81 0.62 1.76
C LEU A 222 10.92 0.06 2.65
N ILE A 223 12.02 0.77 2.74
CA ILE A 223 13.22 0.38 3.51
C ILE A 223 13.48 1.32 4.67
N GLY A 224 14.15 0.84 5.73
CA GLY A 224 14.62 1.68 6.83
C GLY A 224 15.86 2.48 6.44
N LYS A 225 15.94 3.72 6.96
CA LYS A 225 17.08 4.64 6.86
C LYS A 225 17.85 4.73 8.16
#